data_de8d9a7197e3c6fb754cf4f4c52458a6
#
_entry.id   de8d9a7197e3c6fb754cf4f4c52458a6
#
_cell.length_a   1.000
_cell.length_b   1.000
_cell.length_c   1.000
_cell.angle_alpha   90.00
_cell.angle_beta   90.00
_cell.angle_gamma   90.00
#
_symmetry.space_group_name_H-M   'P 1'
#
loop_
_entity.id
_entity.type
_entity.pdbx_description
1 polymer ?
#
loop_
_entity_poly.entity_id
_entity_poly.type
_entity_poly.pdbx_seq_one_letter_code
_entity_poly.pdbx_strand_id
1 'polypeptide(L)'
;PAEPAEPGFPGSKWAPRDLGVSVPEAWQACSVSTDCTLVVTTCCDQCNGGKAVAVNGAHAQDAAAKYPKSCNGVACTERGCFTRAACHSGRCTMEWLSAAP
;
A
#
# COMPACT_ATOMS: atom_id res chain seq x y z
N PRO A 1 0.67 -7.01 -19.65
CA PRO A 1 2.00 -7.60 -19.66
C PRO A 1 2.46 -7.95 -18.25
N ALA A 2 3.27 -8.96 -18.15
CA ALA A 2 3.81 -9.36 -16.87
C ALA A 2 4.77 -8.29 -16.35
N GLU A 3 4.75 -8.07 -15.05
CA GLU A 3 5.74 -7.24 -14.41
C GLU A 3 7.12 -7.87 -14.57
N PRO A 4 8.18 -7.09 -14.82
CA PRO A 4 9.51 -7.66 -14.82
C PRO A 4 9.83 -8.22 -13.43
N ALA A 5 10.67 -9.26 -13.43
CA ALA A 5 11.12 -9.84 -12.17
C ALA A 5 11.79 -8.77 -11.32
N GLU A 6 11.41 -8.68 -10.06
CA GLU A 6 12.03 -7.74 -9.15
C GLU A 6 13.47 -8.15 -8.89
N PRO A 7 14.44 -7.21 -8.98
CA PRO A 7 15.77 -7.47 -8.43
C PRO A 7 15.58 -7.56 -6.93
N GLY A 8 15.66 -8.72 -6.37
CA GLY A 8 15.34 -8.93 -5.00
C GLY A 8 16.41 -9.69 -4.27
N PHE A 9 16.20 -9.82 -2.98
CA PHE A 9 17.02 -10.66 -2.15
C PHE A 9 16.70 -12.12 -2.48
N PRO A 10 17.72 -12.99 -2.57
CA PRO A 10 17.45 -14.41 -2.78
C PRO A 10 16.46 -14.93 -1.72
N GLY A 11 15.43 -15.63 -2.16
CA GLY A 11 14.39 -16.15 -1.29
C GLY A 11 13.36 -15.14 -0.83
N SER A 12 13.41 -13.90 -1.34
CA SER A 12 12.39 -12.89 -1.06
C SER A 12 11.25 -13.00 -2.05
N LYS A 13 10.04 -12.68 -1.62
CA LYS A 13 8.95 -12.51 -2.56
C LYS A 13 7.97 -11.46 -2.10
N TRP A 14 7.40 -10.78 -3.09
CA TRP A 14 6.33 -9.82 -2.90
C TRP A 14 4.98 -10.53 -3.03
N ALA A 15 4.09 -10.26 -2.12
CA ALA A 15 2.74 -10.83 -2.15
C ALA A 15 1.70 -9.77 -1.79
N PRO A 16 0.57 -9.77 -2.48
CA PRO A 16 -0.52 -8.86 -2.14
C PRO A 16 -1.05 -9.15 -0.73
N ARG A 17 -1.35 -8.08 0.00
CA ARG A 17 -2.00 -8.20 1.29
C ARG A 17 -2.88 -6.97 1.51
N ASP A 18 -4.18 -7.20 1.56
CA ASP A 18 -5.17 -6.17 1.78
C ASP A 18 -5.43 -6.02 3.28
N LEU A 19 -5.44 -4.81 3.77
CA LEU A 19 -5.70 -4.52 5.19
C LEU A 19 -7.17 -4.15 5.44
N GLY A 20 -8.04 -4.31 4.45
CA GLY A 20 -9.47 -4.09 4.62
C GLY A 20 -9.90 -2.63 4.56
N VAL A 21 -9.07 -1.75 4.03
CA VAL A 21 -9.45 -0.34 3.85
C VAL A 21 -10.27 -0.21 2.58
N SER A 22 -11.47 0.32 2.69
CA SER A 22 -12.39 0.44 1.58
C SER A 22 -12.30 1.83 0.92
N VAL A 23 -12.14 1.83 -0.40
CA VAL A 23 -12.22 3.04 -1.23
C VAL A 23 -13.03 2.71 -2.47
N PRO A 24 -13.58 3.71 -3.17
CA PRO A 24 -14.26 3.45 -4.44
C PRO A 24 -13.32 2.72 -5.41
N GLU A 25 -13.86 1.73 -6.10
CA GLU A 25 -13.07 0.90 -7.02
C GLU A 25 -12.39 1.74 -8.10
N ALA A 26 -13.07 2.78 -8.59
CA ALA A 26 -12.50 3.65 -9.61
C ALA A 26 -11.20 4.34 -9.18
N TRP A 27 -10.99 4.53 -7.87
CA TRP A 27 -9.77 5.16 -7.37
C TRP A 27 -8.57 4.21 -7.43
N GLN A 28 -8.81 2.94 -7.65
CA GLN A 28 -7.76 1.93 -7.69
C GLN A 28 -7.42 1.47 -9.11
N ALA A 29 -8.03 2.08 -10.11
CA ALA A 29 -7.76 1.71 -11.50
C ALA A 29 -6.32 2.07 -11.88
N CYS A 30 -5.63 1.18 -12.57
CA CYS A 30 -4.26 1.40 -12.99
C CYS A 30 -3.95 0.63 -14.28
N SER A 31 -2.87 1.06 -14.93
CA SER A 31 -2.32 0.34 -16.09
C SER A 31 -0.96 -0.26 -15.76
N VAL A 32 -0.16 0.46 -14.99
CA VAL A 32 1.19 0.01 -14.57
C VAL A 32 1.36 0.32 -13.09
N SER A 33 2.34 -0.31 -12.46
CA SER A 33 2.54 -0.17 -11.02
C SER A 33 2.92 1.26 -10.59
N THR A 34 3.58 2.02 -11.46
CA THR A 34 3.91 3.41 -11.15
C THR A 34 2.69 4.32 -11.10
N ASP A 35 1.53 3.87 -11.58
CA ASP A 35 0.27 4.61 -11.40
C ASP A 35 -0.19 4.60 -9.94
N CYS A 36 0.27 3.65 -9.16
CA CYS A 36 -0.26 3.37 -7.83
C CYS A 36 0.61 3.95 -6.73
N THR A 37 -0.02 4.36 -5.65
CA THR A 37 0.67 4.84 -4.46
C THR A 37 -0.04 4.31 -3.21
N LEU A 38 0.66 4.25 -2.10
CA LEU A 38 0.09 3.88 -0.82
C LEU A 38 -0.35 5.13 -0.07
N VAL A 39 -1.53 5.06 0.53
CA VAL A 39 -2.06 6.12 1.39
C VAL A 39 -2.28 5.53 2.77
N VAL A 40 -1.60 6.06 3.78
CA VAL A 40 -1.79 5.64 5.16
C VAL A 40 -3.09 6.25 5.67
N THR A 41 -3.97 5.41 6.19
CA THR A 41 -5.32 5.84 6.60
C THR A 41 -5.50 5.94 8.10
N THR A 42 -4.49 5.60 8.88
CA THR A 42 -4.48 5.67 10.34
C THR A 42 -3.29 6.49 10.79
N CYS A 43 -3.23 6.84 12.08
CA CYS A 43 -2.13 7.66 12.61
C CYS A 43 -0.78 6.94 12.53
N CYS A 44 -0.77 5.63 12.74
CA CYS A 44 0.43 4.81 12.55
C CYS A 44 0.36 4.15 11.19
N ASP A 45 1.50 3.94 10.56
CA ASP A 45 1.51 3.31 9.25
C ASP A 45 1.31 1.79 9.35
N GLN A 46 1.23 1.13 8.21
CA GLN A 46 0.96 -0.30 8.14
C GLN A 46 2.08 -1.16 8.74
N CYS A 47 3.28 -0.63 8.88
CA CYS A 47 4.39 -1.34 9.53
C CYS A 47 4.30 -1.26 11.06
N ASN A 48 3.49 -0.37 11.57
CA ASN A 48 3.42 -0.04 13.00
C ASN A 48 2.00 -0.13 13.54
N GLY A 49 1.26 -1.14 13.11
CA GLY A 49 -0.07 -1.44 13.60
C GLY A 49 -1.20 -0.67 12.95
N GLY A 50 -0.89 0.18 11.99
CA GLY A 50 -1.88 0.95 11.27
C GLY A 50 -2.35 0.28 9.98
N LYS A 51 -3.01 1.08 9.14
CA LYS A 51 -3.55 0.62 7.86
C LYS A 51 -3.21 1.58 6.74
N ALA A 52 -3.15 1.03 5.55
CA ALA A 52 -2.93 1.78 4.32
C ALA A 52 -3.74 1.14 3.20
N VAL A 53 -3.92 1.88 2.12
CA VAL A 53 -4.60 1.39 0.93
C VAL A 53 -3.82 1.85 -0.30
N ALA A 54 -3.79 1.02 -1.33
CA ALA A 54 -3.16 1.37 -2.60
C ALA A 54 -4.22 1.97 -3.52
N VAL A 55 -3.93 3.14 -4.07
CA VAL A 55 -4.81 3.85 -5.00
C VAL A 55 -4.01 4.40 -6.17
N ASN A 56 -4.70 4.74 -7.24
CA ASN A 56 -4.08 5.55 -8.31
C ASN A 56 -3.66 6.89 -7.69
N GLY A 57 -2.46 7.35 -8.03
CA GLY A 57 -1.93 8.59 -7.47
C GLY A 57 -2.82 9.81 -7.67
N ALA A 58 -3.64 9.83 -8.73
CA ALA A 58 -4.60 10.90 -8.96
C ALA A 58 -5.67 10.99 -7.85
N HIS A 59 -5.87 9.92 -7.09
CA HIS A 59 -6.86 9.85 -6.02
C HIS A 59 -6.23 9.76 -4.63
N ALA A 60 -4.93 10.03 -4.52
CA ALA A 60 -4.26 9.94 -3.21
C ALA A 60 -4.86 10.92 -2.20
N GLN A 61 -5.14 12.15 -2.61
CA GLN A 61 -5.74 13.14 -1.73
C GLN A 61 -7.19 12.80 -1.39
N ASP A 62 -7.92 12.22 -2.33
CA ASP A 62 -9.30 11.77 -2.09
C ASP A 62 -9.31 10.68 -1.03
N ALA A 63 -8.39 9.73 -1.13
CA ALA A 63 -8.29 8.64 -0.16
C ALA A 63 -7.92 9.17 1.23
N ALA A 64 -6.97 10.10 1.31
CA ALA A 64 -6.60 10.73 2.56
C ALA A 64 -7.78 11.48 3.20
N ALA A 65 -8.56 12.17 2.39
CA ALA A 65 -9.73 12.92 2.88
C ALA A 65 -10.85 12.00 3.38
N LYS A 66 -10.98 10.81 2.79
CA LYS A 66 -11.97 9.82 3.22
C LYS A 66 -11.70 9.30 4.63
N TYR A 67 -10.44 9.29 5.04
CA TYR A 67 -10.01 8.79 6.35
C TYR A 67 -9.27 9.89 7.11
N PRO A 68 -9.99 10.92 7.58
CA PRO A 68 -9.35 12.00 8.32
C PRO A 68 -8.78 11.49 9.64
N LYS A 69 -7.64 12.06 10.03
CA LYS A 69 -6.91 11.59 11.20
C LYS A 69 -6.87 12.67 12.28
N SER A 70 -6.99 12.23 13.52
CA SER A 70 -6.74 13.06 14.70
C SER A 70 -5.70 12.31 15.53
N CYS A 71 -4.46 12.75 15.46
CA CYS A 71 -3.33 11.96 15.97
C CYS A 71 -2.69 12.55 17.22
N ASN A 72 -3.36 13.51 17.88
CA ASN A 72 -2.85 14.07 19.12
C ASN A 72 -2.75 12.98 20.20
N GLY A 73 -1.57 12.86 20.80
CA GLY A 73 -1.33 11.90 21.86
C GLY A 73 -1.15 10.47 21.39
N VAL A 74 -1.11 10.24 20.08
CA VAL A 74 -0.87 8.91 19.53
C VAL A 74 0.64 8.70 19.39
N ALA A 75 1.12 7.60 19.96
CA ALA A 75 2.51 7.17 19.77
C ALA A 75 2.54 5.93 18.89
N CYS A 76 3.43 5.91 17.92
CA CYS A 76 3.60 4.77 17.02
C CYS A 76 4.95 4.11 17.27
N THR A 77 5.03 2.81 17.09
CA THR A 77 6.33 2.14 16.99
C THR A 77 7.04 2.63 15.73
N GLU A 78 8.33 2.43 15.66
CA GLU A 78 9.13 2.88 14.52
C GLU A 78 9.76 1.69 13.79
N ARG A 79 8.96 0.65 13.56
CA ARG A 79 9.41 -0.53 12.84
C ARG A 79 9.39 -0.28 11.35
N GLY A 80 10.43 -0.73 10.67
CA GLY A 80 10.45 -0.75 9.22
C GLY A 80 9.85 -2.04 8.69
N CYS A 81 9.19 -1.95 7.55
CA CYS A 81 8.78 -3.11 6.77
C CYS A 81 8.81 -2.72 5.29
N PHE A 82 8.77 -3.74 4.43
CA PHE A 82 8.83 -3.49 2.99
C PHE A 82 7.43 -3.68 2.41
N THR A 83 6.84 -2.57 2.00
CA THR A 83 5.55 -2.54 1.33
C THR A 83 5.67 -1.65 0.10
N ARG A 84 4.84 -1.91 -0.88
CA ARG A 84 4.76 -1.09 -2.07
C ARG A 84 3.37 -1.15 -2.68
N ALA A 85 3.05 -0.16 -3.51
CA ALA A 85 1.86 -0.21 -4.34
C ALA A 85 2.23 -0.84 -5.68
N ALA A 86 1.37 -1.71 -6.18
CA ALA A 86 1.56 -2.38 -7.46
C ALA A 86 0.23 -2.46 -8.20
N CYS A 87 0.30 -2.57 -9.51
CA CYS A 87 -0.89 -2.74 -10.35
C CYS A 87 -1.03 -4.22 -10.71
N HIS A 88 -2.13 -4.83 -10.26
CA HIS A 88 -2.48 -6.21 -10.57
C HIS A 88 -3.82 -6.25 -11.28
N SER A 89 -3.81 -6.70 -12.52
CA SER A 89 -5.05 -6.86 -13.31
C SER A 89 -5.88 -5.58 -13.31
N GLY A 90 -5.23 -4.45 -13.51
CA GLY A 90 -5.92 -3.16 -13.59
C GLY A 90 -6.30 -2.54 -12.26
N ARG A 91 -5.85 -3.10 -11.15
CA ARG A 91 -6.18 -2.60 -9.82
C ARG A 91 -4.93 -2.38 -8.96
N CYS A 92 -4.85 -1.23 -8.32
CA CYS A 92 -3.79 -0.95 -7.35
C CYS A 92 -3.95 -1.83 -6.12
N THR A 93 -2.88 -2.52 -5.75
CA THR A 93 -2.85 -3.38 -4.57
C THR A 93 -1.62 -3.06 -3.76
N MET A 94 -1.68 -3.33 -2.46
CA MET A 94 -0.51 -3.23 -1.60
C MET A 94 0.17 -4.59 -1.56
N GLU A 95 1.47 -4.57 -1.80
CA GLU A 95 2.29 -5.78 -1.71
C GLU A 95 3.24 -5.68 -0.54
N TRP A 96 3.50 -6.82 0.08
CA TRP A 96 4.42 -6.96 1.20
C TRP A 96 5.55 -7.88 0.77
N LEU A 97 6.77 -7.52 1.12
CA LEU A 97 7.93 -8.36 0.90
C LEU A 97 8.19 -9.20 2.14
N SER A 98 8.20 -10.52 1.97
CA SER A 98 8.64 -11.41 3.02
C SER A 98 9.90 -12.12 2.56
N ALA A 99 10.91 -12.11 3.44
CA ALA A 99 12.11 -12.88 3.18
C ALA A 99 11.82 -14.34 3.45
N ALA A 100 12.26 -15.22 2.56
CA ALA A 100 12.20 -16.64 2.83
C ALA A 100 13.18 -16.98 3.95
N PRO A 101 12.84 -17.95 4.80
CA PRO A 101 13.76 -18.40 5.84
C PRO A 101 15.04 -19.02 5.28
#